data_3bb70186be945a8eb6e06feb756eb950
#
_entry.id   3bb70186be945a8eb6e06feb756eb950
#
_cell.length_a   1.000
_cell.length_b   1.000
_cell.length_c   1.000
_cell.angle_alpha   90.00
_cell.angle_beta   90.00
_cell.angle_gamma   90.00
#
_symmetry.space_group_name_H-M   'P 1'
#
loop_
_entity.id
_entity.type
_entity.pdbx_description
1 polymer ?
#
loop_
_entity_poly.entity_id
_entity_poly.type
_entity_poly.pdbx_seq_one_letter_code
_entity_poly.pdbx_strand_id
1 'polypeptide(L)'
;RRVRVAGQRMPEAVKEDSERGTWNGMMCTPRMMEVQNGHIYFRMHTEADKYLSKEVQNRKDVDYDRPFRLQTTLKEGDVLDIGGYRIYVEEDCVKADRSRVFGNRKNYRMVSSTPQLKGSYGLDIVVDKNLIEIFVNNGEYVISNVVYNLQRELTGPIEKILAGWDDENEKK
;
A
#
# COMPACT_ATOMS: atom_id res chain seq x y z
N ARG A 1 -13.66 -9.50 -17.12
CA ARG A 1 -12.66 -8.94 -16.21
C ARG A 1 -11.40 -9.81 -16.24
N ARG A 2 -10.24 -9.19 -16.31
CA ARG A 2 -8.95 -9.92 -16.27
C ARG A 2 -8.27 -9.66 -14.95
N VAL A 3 -7.75 -10.71 -14.32
CA VAL A 3 -6.92 -10.61 -13.12
C VAL A 3 -5.46 -10.44 -13.54
N ARG A 4 -4.77 -9.53 -12.89
CA ARG A 4 -3.34 -9.30 -13.05
C ARG A 4 -2.63 -9.49 -11.73
N VAL A 5 -1.49 -10.13 -11.77
CA VAL A 5 -0.55 -10.24 -10.67
C VAL A 5 0.77 -9.67 -11.14
N ALA A 6 1.39 -8.86 -10.33
CA ALA A 6 2.70 -8.26 -10.59
C ALA A 6 3.67 -8.61 -9.47
N GLY A 7 4.95 -8.65 -9.78
CA GLY A 7 6.02 -8.84 -8.79
C GLY A 7 6.84 -7.55 -8.65
N GLN A 8 7.27 -7.27 -7.44
CA GLN A 8 8.25 -6.23 -7.12
C GLN A 8 9.58 -6.89 -6.76
N ARG A 9 10.65 -6.48 -7.44
CA ARG A 9 12.00 -6.89 -7.05
C ARG A 9 12.47 -6.05 -5.87
N MET A 10 13.02 -6.73 -4.89
CA MET A 10 13.63 -6.06 -3.74
C MET A 10 15.14 -5.89 -4.00
N PRO A 11 15.68 -4.68 -3.83
CA PRO A 11 17.14 -4.44 -3.97
C PRO A 11 17.96 -5.20 -2.93
N GLU A 12 17.41 -5.45 -1.75
CA GLU A 12 18.01 -6.27 -0.70
C GLU A 12 17.10 -7.42 -0.36
N ALA A 13 17.67 -8.60 -0.18
CA ALA A 13 16.96 -9.76 0.30
C ALA A 13 16.49 -9.55 1.75
N VAL A 14 15.27 -9.97 2.03
CA VAL A 14 14.77 -10.06 3.40
C VAL A 14 15.18 -11.41 3.95
N LYS A 15 15.83 -11.40 5.12
CA LYS A 15 16.09 -12.62 5.89
C LYS A 15 14.86 -12.91 6.74
N GLU A 16 14.21 -14.00 6.45
CA GLU A 16 13.27 -14.60 7.38
C GLU A 16 14.03 -15.50 8.37
N ASP A 17 13.30 -16.27 9.15
CA ASP A 17 13.91 -17.23 10.07
C ASP A 17 14.82 -18.25 9.34
N SER A 18 15.62 -18.97 10.08
CA SER A 18 16.61 -19.93 9.56
C SER A 18 16.01 -21.05 8.70
N GLU A 19 14.70 -21.27 8.78
CA GLU A 19 14.02 -22.35 8.04
C GLU A 19 13.54 -21.91 6.65
N ARG A 20 13.20 -20.62 6.48
CA ARG A 20 12.63 -20.08 5.23
C ARG A 20 13.67 -19.43 4.30
N GLY A 21 14.87 -19.19 4.78
CA GLY A 21 15.95 -18.62 4.00
C GLY A 21 15.78 -17.13 3.69
N THR A 22 16.33 -16.70 2.56
CA THR A 22 16.27 -15.29 2.10
C THR A 22 15.44 -15.18 0.83
N TRP A 23 14.66 -14.11 0.71
CA TRP A 23 13.89 -13.80 -0.49
C TRP A 23 14.08 -12.33 -0.90
N ASN A 24 13.97 -12.04 -2.20
CA ASN A 24 14.19 -10.70 -2.77
C ASN A 24 13.14 -10.30 -3.80
N GLY A 25 11.94 -10.81 -3.67
CA GLY A 25 10.80 -10.46 -4.50
C GLY A 25 9.51 -10.52 -3.72
N MET A 26 8.59 -9.61 -4.01
CA MET A 26 7.24 -9.58 -3.42
C MET A 26 6.19 -9.65 -4.52
N MET A 27 5.10 -10.32 -4.25
CA MET A 27 3.91 -10.24 -5.10
C MET A 27 3.06 -9.05 -4.67
N CYS A 28 2.68 -8.24 -5.63
CA CYS A 28 1.68 -7.20 -5.43
C CYS A 28 0.30 -7.82 -5.20
N THR A 29 -0.58 -7.08 -4.52
CA THR A 29 -1.99 -7.44 -4.37
C THR A 29 -2.60 -7.77 -5.73
N PRO A 30 -3.30 -8.89 -5.89
CA PRO A 30 -3.99 -9.23 -7.12
C PRO A 30 -4.97 -8.13 -7.52
N ARG A 31 -4.98 -7.78 -8.82
CA ARG A 31 -5.77 -6.65 -9.34
C ARG A 31 -6.70 -7.10 -10.44
N MET A 32 -7.88 -6.54 -10.46
CA MET A 32 -8.79 -6.61 -11.59
C MET A 32 -8.51 -5.45 -12.55
N MET A 33 -8.31 -5.77 -13.82
CA MET A 33 -8.15 -4.76 -14.87
C MET A 33 -9.50 -4.47 -15.52
N GLU A 34 -9.84 -3.20 -15.58
CA GLU A 34 -11.07 -2.70 -16.21
C GLU A 34 -10.76 -1.48 -17.09
N VAL A 35 -11.38 -1.40 -18.24
CA VAL A 35 -11.25 -0.24 -19.13
C VAL A 35 -12.55 0.57 -19.06
N GLN A 36 -12.43 1.84 -18.72
CA GLN A 36 -13.54 2.80 -18.68
C GLN A 36 -13.11 4.09 -19.41
N ASN A 37 -13.90 4.54 -20.38
CA ASN A 37 -13.66 5.79 -21.11
C ASN A 37 -12.21 5.92 -21.68
N GLY A 38 -11.64 4.81 -22.18
CA GLY A 38 -10.29 4.79 -22.73
C GLY A 38 -9.16 4.77 -21.70
N HIS A 39 -9.47 4.75 -20.40
CA HIS A 39 -8.50 4.62 -19.32
C HIS A 39 -8.53 3.21 -18.70
N ILE A 40 -7.37 2.72 -18.26
CA ILE A 40 -7.25 1.41 -17.61
C ILE A 40 -7.22 1.60 -16.10
N TYR A 41 -8.19 1.01 -15.41
CA TYR A 41 -8.25 0.96 -13.95
C TYR A 41 -7.69 -0.37 -13.45
N PHE A 42 -6.91 -0.33 -12.38
CA PHE A 42 -6.43 -1.50 -11.65
C PHE A 42 -7.01 -1.51 -10.25
N ARG A 43 -8.14 -2.18 -10.08
CA ARG A 43 -8.82 -2.28 -8.79
C ARG A 43 -8.31 -3.47 -7.99
N MET A 44 -8.33 -3.36 -6.67
CA MET A 44 -8.06 -4.50 -5.80
C MET A 44 -8.97 -5.67 -6.16
N HIS A 45 -8.45 -6.89 -6.12
CA HIS A 45 -9.24 -8.09 -6.36
C HIS A 45 -10.29 -8.27 -5.26
N THR A 46 -11.48 -8.73 -5.63
CA THR A 46 -12.62 -8.86 -4.70
C THR A 46 -12.33 -9.74 -3.49
N GLU A 47 -11.53 -10.79 -3.64
CA GLU A 47 -11.16 -11.63 -2.50
C GLU A 47 -10.18 -10.94 -1.54
N ALA A 48 -9.24 -10.13 -2.04
CA ALA A 48 -8.38 -9.30 -1.21
C ALA A 48 -9.19 -8.21 -0.50
N ASP A 49 -10.16 -7.60 -1.19
CA ASP A 49 -11.09 -6.62 -0.62
C ASP A 49 -11.93 -7.21 0.52
N LYS A 50 -12.46 -8.42 0.35
CA LYS A 50 -13.18 -9.14 1.39
C LYS A 50 -12.29 -9.54 2.57
N TYR A 51 -11.08 -10.03 2.28
CA TYR A 51 -10.14 -10.43 3.31
C TYR A 51 -9.74 -9.25 4.20
N LEU A 52 -9.42 -8.09 3.61
CA LEU A 52 -9.02 -6.87 4.32
C LEU A 52 -10.27 -6.00 4.61
N SER A 53 -11.21 -6.51 5.41
CA SER A 53 -12.48 -5.82 5.68
C SER A 53 -12.88 -5.74 7.16
N LYS A 54 -12.10 -6.35 8.08
CA LYS A 54 -12.34 -6.27 9.53
C LYS A 54 -11.91 -4.90 10.05
N GLU A 55 -12.85 -4.10 10.53
CA GLU A 55 -12.58 -2.75 11.01
C GLU A 55 -11.76 -2.76 12.31
N VAL A 56 -10.71 -1.93 12.34
CA VAL A 56 -9.86 -1.68 13.51
C VAL A 56 -10.18 -0.28 14.04
N GLN A 57 -10.67 -0.19 15.26
CA GLN A 57 -11.19 1.07 15.84
C GLN A 57 -10.07 2.04 16.25
N ASN A 58 -8.94 1.52 16.71
CA ASN A 58 -7.84 2.35 17.19
C ASN A 58 -6.56 2.08 16.38
N ARG A 59 -5.83 3.15 16.05
CA ARG A 59 -4.52 3.04 15.37
C ARG A 59 -3.50 2.22 16.15
N LYS A 60 -3.62 2.18 17.48
CA LYS A 60 -2.72 1.43 18.36
C LYS A 60 -2.92 -0.09 18.29
N ASP A 61 -4.10 -0.51 17.79
CA ASP A 61 -4.48 -1.92 17.70
C ASP A 61 -4.10 -2.53 16.33
N VAL A 62 -3.41 -1.76 15.50
CA VAL A 62 -2.93 -2.23 14.18
C VAL A 62 -1.79 -3.23 14.39
N ASP A 63 -1.96 -4.43 13.85
CA ASP A 63 -0.90 -5.42 13.80
C ASP A 63 -0.02 -5.21 12.56
N TYR A 64 1.18 -4.67 12.77
CA TYR A 64 2.14 -4.39 11.70
C TYR A 64 2.87 -5.65 11.18
N ASP A 65 2.68 -6.78 11.82
CA ASP A 65 3.23 -8.07 11.38
C ASP A 65 2.30 -8.80 10.40
N ARG A 66 1.07 -8.27 10.21
CA ARG A 66 0.06 -8.77 9.26
C ARG A 66 -0.34 -7.69 8.27
N PRO A 67 -0.83 -8.05 7.08
CA PRO A 67 -1.36 -7.07 6.14
C PRO A 67 -2.54 -6.29 6.73
N PHE A 68 -2.56 -4.99 6.51
CA PHE A 68 -3.69 -4.12 6.85
C PHE A 68 -3.95 -3.12 5.73
N ARG A 69 -5.10 -2.47 5.79
CA ARG A 69 -5.58 -1.55 4.78
C ARG A 69 -6.03 -0.23 5.41
N LEU A 70 -5.71 0.86 4.77
CA LEU A 70 -6.15 2.20 5.16
C LEU A 70 -6.99 2.79 4.05
N GLN A 71 -8.07 3.47 4.42
CA GLN A 71 -8.88 4.26 3.49
C GLN A 71 -8.93 5.71 3.97
N THR A 72 -8.71 6.64 3.06
CA THR A 72 -8.75 8.07 3.34
C THR A 72 -8.95 8.88 2.07
N THR A 73 -9.34 10.13 2.24
CA THR A 73 -9.32 11.15 1.19
C THR A 73 -8.38 12.25 1.63
N LEU A 74 -7.33 12.51 0.85
CA LEU A 74 -6.40 13.61 1.12
C LEU A 74 -6.85 14.89 0.43
N LYS A 75 -6.37 16.00 0.97
CA LYS A 75 -6.47 17.34 0.38
C LYS A 75 -5.06 17.90 0.17
N GLU A 76 -4.95 18.94 -0.61
CA GLU A 76 -3.71 19.71 -0.75
C GLU A 76 -3.20 20.13 0.64
N GLY A 77 -1.93 19.83 0.93
CA GLY A 77 -1.30 20.09 2.23
C GLY A 77 -1.45 18.98 3.28
N ASP A 78 -2.33 18.00 3.08
CA ASP A 78 -2.41 16.83 3.95
C ASP A 78 -1.19 15.92 3.77
N VAL A 79 -0.75 15.33 4.88
CA VAL A 79 0.29 14.30 4.89
C VAL A 79 -0.19 13.11 5.71
N LEU A 80 -0.28 11.96 5.08
CA LEU A 80 -0.43 10.66 5.75
C LEU A 80 0.96 10.03 5.89
N ASP A 81 1.36 9.72 7.12
CA ASP A 81 2.64 9.04 7.40
C ASP A 81 2.36 7.64 7.96
N ILE A 82 2.93 6.66 7.28
CA ILE A 82 2.86 5.22 7.63
C ILE A 82 4.27 4.79 8.04
N GLY A 83 4.60 4.99 9.30
CA GLY A 83 5.89 4.58 9.86
C GLY A 83 7.12 5.18 9.15
N GLY A 84 6.99 6.42 8.67
CA GLY A 84 8.02 7.12 7.90
C GLY A 84 7.84 7.08 6.38
N TYR A 85 6.93 6.27 5.86
CA TYR A 85 6.47 6.35 4.46
C TYR A 85 5.40 7.42 4.36
N ARG A 86 5.64 8.49 3.59
CA ARG A 86 4.77 9.64 3.51
C ARG A 86 3.98 9.67 2.21
N ILE A 87 2.69 9.91 2.31
CA ILE A 87 1.77 10.12 1.20
C ILE A 87 1.17 11.51 1.33
N TYR A 88 1.24 12.31 0.30
CA TYR A 88 0.76 13.69 0.31
C TYR A 88 0.28 14.12 -1.08
N VAL A 89 -0.47 15.23 -1.11
CA VAL A 89 -0.91 15.86 -2.37
C VAL A 89 -0.12 17.13 -2.58
N GLU A 90 0.44 17.29 -3.76
CA GLU A 90 1.17 18.47 -4.19
C GLU A 90 1.03 18.64 -5.70
N GLU A 91 0.68 19.84 -6.15
CA GLU A 91 0.46 20.17 -7.57
C GLU A 91 -0.55 19.23 -8.26
N ASP A 92 -1.67 18.96 -7.58
CA ASP A 92 -2.70 18.02 -8.02
C ASP A 92 -2.22 16.57 -8.23
N CYS A 93 -1.05 16.21 -7.73
CA CYS A 93 -0.51 14.86 -7.81
C CYS A 93 -0.52 14.19 -6.43
N VAL A 94 -0.90 12.92 -6.38
CA VAL A 94 -0.63 12.08 -5.21
C VAL A 94 0.82 11.64 -5.27
N LYS A 95 1.61 12.05 -4.29
CA LYS A 95 3.03 11.72 -4.16
C LYS A 95 3.24 10.77 -2.98
N ALA A 96 4.16 9.83 -3.15
CA ALA A 96 4.50 8.82 -2.16
C ALA A 96 6.02 8.75 -1.99
N ASP A 97 6.49 9.15 -0.81
CA ASP A 97 7.91 9.30 -0.47
C ASP A 97 8.36 8.20 0.49
N ARG A 98 9.27 7.36 0.03
CA ARG A 98 9.90 6.27 0.81
C ARG A 98 11.32 6.57 1.29
N SER A 99 11.79 7.79 1.16
CA SER A 99 13.18 8.14 1.45
C SER A 99 13.64 7.77 2.87
N ARG A 100 12.74 7.87 3.85
CA ARG A 100 13.01 7.53 5.25
C ARG A 100 13.02 6.02 5.55
N VAL A 101 12.36 5.23 4.71
CA VAL A 101 12.09 3.80 4.95
C VAL A 101 12.67 2.87 3.89
N PHE A 102 13.48 3.40 2.97
CA PHE A 102 14.11 2.61 1.91
C PHE A 102 15.64 2.54 2.03
N GLY A 103 16.23 3.38 2.85
CA GLY A 103 17.68 3.53 3.00
C GLY A 103 18.31 4.34 1.87
N ASN A 104 19.58 4.70 2.05
CA ASN A 104 20.31 5.53 1.11
C ASN A 104 20.85 4.68 -0.07
N ARG A 105 19.98 4.41 -1.04
CA ARG A 105 20.30 3.62 -2.24
C ARG A 105 20.36 4.53 -3.46
N LYS A 106 21.57 4.71 -3.99
CA LYS A 106 21.76 5.43 -5.25
C LYS A 106 20.99 4.71 -6.38
N ASN A 107 20.45 5.47 -7.31
CA ASN A 107 19.72 5.00 -8.50
C ASN A 107 18.29 4.47 -8.30
N TYR A 108 17.71 4.65 -7.12
CA TYR A 108 16.30 4.35 -6.91
C TYR A 108 15.47 5.63 -6.77
N ARG A 109 14.29 5.62 -7.40
CA ARG A 109 13.34 6.71 -7.20
C ARG A 109 12.78 6.64 -5.78
N MET A 110 12.94 7.71 -5.02
CA MET A 110 12.43 7.80 -3.65
C MET A 110 11.00 8.30 -3.59
N VAL A 111 10.62 9.19 -4.50
CA VAL A 111 9.25 9.71 -4.59
C VAL A 111 8.60 9.19 -5.86
N SER A 112 7.50 8.47 -5.70
CA SER A 112 6.58 8.10 -6.78
C SER A 112 5.46 9.11 -6.85
N SER A 113 4.94 9.40 -8.05
CA SER A 113 3.87 10.37 -8.26
C SER A 113 2.88 9.86 -9.29
N THR A 114 1.60 10.18 -9.10
CA THR A 114 0.61 10.11 -10.18
C THR A 114 0.84 11.24 -11.18
N PRO A 115 0.24 11.20 -12.37
CA PRO A 115 -0.04 12.40 -13.13
C PRO A 115 -0.93 13.37 -12.33
N GLN A 116 -1.12 14.58 -12.83
CA GLN A 116 -2.09 15.51 -12.26
C GLN A 116 -3.50 14.93 -12.34
N LEU A 117 -4.20 14.98 -11.22
CA LEU A 117 -5.56 14.46 -11.04
C LEU A 117 -6.54 15.64 -11.05
N LYS A 118 -7.81 15.36 -11.33
CA LYS A 118 -8.86 16.36 -11.27
C LYS A 118 -9.81 16.04 -10.11
N GLY A 119 -9.73 16.86 -9.09
CA GLY A 119 -10.76 17.03 -8.07
C GLY A 119 -10.69 16.13 -6.85
N SER A 120 -10.37 14.85 -6.94
CA SER A 120 -10.41 13.93 -5.79
C SER A 120 -9.10 13.17 -5.59
N TYR A 121 -8.73 12.95 -4.34
CA TYR A 121 -7.55 12.21 -3.93
C TYR A 121 -7.92 11.09 -2.94
N GLY A 122 -8.93 10.30 -3.33
CA GLY A 122 -9.36 9.12 -2.58
C GLY A 122 -8.30 8.02 -2.64
N LEU A 123 -7.87 7.53 -1.50
CA LEU A 123 -6.80 6.54 -1.37
C LEU A 123 -7.31 5.29 -0.68
N ASP A 124 -6.97 4.16 -1.24
CA ASP A 124 -7.13 2.84 -0.67
C ASP A 124 -5.75 2.19 -0.64
N ILE A 125 -5.22 1.96 0.55
CA ILE A 125 -3.79 1.66 0.77
C ILE A 125 -3.67 0.31 1.45
N VAL A 126 -2.95 -0.61 0.82
CA VAL A 126 -2.55 -1.89 1.42
C VAL A 126 -1.13 -1.78 1.93
N VAL A 127 -0.92 -2.15 3.18
CA VAL A 127 0.39 -2.23 3.83
C VAL A 127 0.64 -3.69 4.17
N ASP A 128 1.71 -4.25 3.63
CA ASP A 128 2.13 -5.64 3.88
C ASP A 128 3.63 -5.67 4.14
N LYS A 129 4.02 -5.50 5.40
CA LYS A 129 5.42 -5.45 5.88
C LYS A 129 6.34 -4.58 5.00
N ASN A 130 6.87 -5.16 3.95
CA ASN A 130 7.83 -4.53 3.04
C ASN A 130 7.21 -3.97 1.75
N LEU A 131 5.90 -4.01 1.60
CA LEU A 131 5.17 -3.52 0.44
C LEU A 131 4.08 -2.54 0.86
N ILE A 132 4.04 -1.39 0.20
CA ILE A 132 2.91 -0.46 0.29
C ILE A 132 2.36 -0.26 -1.11
N GLU A 133 1.06 -0.46 -1.26
CA GLU A 133 0.33 -0.25 -2.50
C GLU A 133 -0.80 0.75 -2.30
N ILE A 134 -0.83 1.78 -3.12
CA ILE A 134 -1.80 2.86 -3.06
C ILE A 134 -2.66 2.79 -4.31
N PHE A 135 -3.94 2.48 -4.15
CA PHE A 135 -4.95 2.55 -5.20
C PHE A 135 -5.60 3.93 -5.13
N VAL A 136 -5.24 4.79 -6.05
CA VAL A 136 -5.74 6.17 -6.12
C VAL A 136 -7.04 6.19 -6.91
N ASN A 137 -8.07 6.90 -6.41
CA ASN A 137 -9.37 7.06 -7.04
C ASN A 137 -9.95 5.72 -7.55
N ASN A 138 -10.02 4.74 -6.64
CA ASN A 138 -10.52 3.42 -6.95
C ASN A 138 -9.75 2.70 -8.07
N GLY A 139 -8.42 2.87 -8.11
CA GLY A 139 -7.53 2.20 -9.04
C GLY A 139 -7.33 2.91 -10.38
N GLU A 140 -7.69 4.19 -10.49
CA GLU A 140 -7.35 5.03 -11.64
C GLU A 140 -5.83 5.06 -11.84
N TYR A 141 -5.09 5.18 -10.73
CA TYR A 141 -3.65 4.98 -10.69
C TYR A 141 -3.27 4.09 -9.52
N VAL A 142 -2.14 3.38 -9.64
CA VAL A 142 -1.61 2.57 -8.56
C VAL A 142 -0.13 2.85 -8.38
N ILE A 143 0.26 3.13 -7.14
CA ILE A 143 1.66 3.25 -6.73
C ILE A 143 2.00 2.04 -5.87
N SER A 144 3.07 1.31 -6.23
CA SER A 144 3.56 0.16 -5.48
C SER A 144 5.01 0.39 -5.11
N ASN A 145 5.31 0.43 -3.82
CA ASN A 145 6.65 0.69 -3.32
C ASN A 145 7.09 -0.39 -2.33
N VAL A 146 8.32 -0.86 -2.52
CA VAL A 146 9.05 -1.63 -1.51
C VAL A 146 9.59 -0.67 -0.45
N VAL A 147 9.46 -1.06 0.81
CA VAL A 147 9.96 -0.36 2.00
C VAL A 147 10.67 -1.35 2.92
N TYR A 148 11.54 -0.89 3.82
CA TYR A 148 12.33 -1.81 4.68
C TYR A 148 12.16 -1.56 6.17
N ASN A 149 12.03 -0.33 6.59
CA ASN A 149 12.14 0.05 8.00
C ASN A 149 10.92 0.86 8.45
N LEU A 150 9.73 0.35 8.22
CA LEU A 150 8.52 0.99 8.73
C LEU A 150 8.51 0.99 10.25
N GLN A 151 8.29 2.16 10.84
CA GLN A 151 8.00 2.28 12.26
C GLN A 151 6.54 1.89 12.52
N ARG A 152 6.22 1.45 13.74
CA ARG A 152 4.85 1.06 14.14
C ARG A 152 4.04 2.28 14.54
N GLU A 153 3.84 3.21 13.60
CA GLU A 153 3.14 4.46 13.82
C GLU A 153 2.33 4.86 12.59
N LEU A 154 1.15 5.42 12.83
CA LEU A 154 0.25 5.99 11.81
C LEU A 154 -0.14 7.40 12.21
N THR A 155 0.16 8.38 11.38
CA THR A 155 -0.24 9.78 11.60
C THR A 155 -0.86 10.39 10.35
N GLY A 156 -1.64 11.46 10.52
CA GLY A 156 -2.35 12.12 9.44
C GLY A 156 -3.81 11.68 9.29
N PRO A 157 -4.50 12.09 8.21
CA PRO A 157 -5.91 11.77 8.00
C PRO A 157 -6.08 10.30 7.63
N ILE A 158 -6.90 9.59 8.39
CA ILE A 158 -7.30 8.19 8.15
C ILE A 158 -8.78 8.09 8.48
N GLU A 159 -9.59 7.68 7.53
CA GLU A 159 -11.04 7.49 7.68
C GLU A 159 -11.37 6.10 8.21
N LYS A 160 -10.68 5.08 7.68
CA LYS A 160 -10.85 3.68 8.09
C LYS A 160 -9.53 2.93 8.15
N ILE A 161 -9.45 2.03 9.11
CA ILE A 161 -8.38 1.03 9.22
C ILE A 161 -9.05 -0.34 9.16
N LEU A 162 -8.57 -1.20 8.28
CA LEU A 162 -9.12 -2.53 8.05
C LEU A 162 -8.00 -3.57 8.16
N ALA A 163 -8.28 -4.68 8.82
CA ALA A 163 -7.37 -5.81 8.94
C ALA A 163 -7.92 -7.03 8.21
N GLY A 164 -7.10 -8.04 8.04
CA GLY A 164 -7.52 -9.35 7.57
C GLY A 164 -8.37 -10.07 8.62
N TRP A 165 -9.28 -10.90 8.15
CA TRP A 165 -9.98 -11.83 9.02
C TRP A 165 -8.99 -12.88 9.54
N ASP A 166 -9.16 -13.25 10.81
CA ASP A 166 -8.44 -14.39 11.35
C ASP A 166 -9.04 -15.67 10.76
N ASP A 167 -8.25 -16.46 10.06
CA ASP A 167 -8.66 -17.81 9.69
C ASP A 167 -8.77 -18.63 10.97
N GLU A 168 -10.00 -18.86 11.44
CA GLU A 168 -10.26 -19.74 12.60
C GLU A 168 -9.79 -21.19 12.35
N ASN A 169 -9.30 -21.49 11.16
CA ASN A 169 -8.86 -22.82 10.72
C ASN A 169 -7.35 -23.10 10.86
N GLU A 170 -6.52 -22.14 11.28
CA GLU A 170 -5.09 -22.43 11.54
C GLU A 170 -4.83 -23.10 12.92
N LYS A 171 -5.89 -23.47 13.64
CA LYS A 171 -5.79 -24.24 14.88
C LYS A 171 -6.39 -25.64 14.70
N LYS A 172 -5.82 -26.44 13.80
CA LYS A 172 -5.99 -27.89 13.85
C LYS A 172 -4.72 -28.60 13.39
#